data_5a267609b429c8cd3606f93983396769
#
_entry.id   5a267609b429c8cd3606f93983396769
#
_cell.length_a   1.000
_cell.length_b   1.000
_cell.length_c   1.000
_cell.angle_alpha   90.00
_cell.angle_beta   90.00
_cell.angle_gamma   90.00
#
_symmetry.space_group_name_H-M   'P 1'
#
loop_
_entity.id
_entity.type
_entity.pdbx_description
1 polymer ?
#
loop_
_entity_poly.entity_id
_entity_poly.type
_entity_poly.pdbx_seq_one_letter_code
_entity_poly.pdbx_strand_id
1 'polypeptide(L)'
;MAKTYSYIFLISTFLLLIGCKSNVKKSQPVSGEKPEGMVLISAGKFKMGSEGPQARADESPVHEVNLNDYWIDQTEVTNAQFAVFVEATDYETTAEKDVDWELMKVQLPPDTPKPHDSLLQASSLVFKTTDGPVNLDNYSAWWEWKPKASWRHPKGKGSDILGKENHPVVHVSWDDANAYAKWAGKRLPTEAEWEWAARGGLKDKIYPWGDEHISTGAVKANSWEGSFPYDNAVKDLFFYSAPVKSYEPNPYGLYDMAGNVWEWCSDWYNFDYYKELNSGKVKNPQGPEESYDPYNPYIDQRVIRGGSFLCNDDYCAGYRVASRMKSSPDTGSQHTGFRCVKP
;
A
#
# COMPACT_ATOMS: atom_id res chain seq x y z
N MET A 1 30.18 -65.49 -71.17
CA MET A 1 30.71 -65.01 -69.87
C MET A 1 30.18 -63.64 -69.62
N ALA A 2 29.14 -63.53 -68.81
CA ALA A 2 28.53 -62.26 -68.45
C ALA A 2 28.69 -62.08 -66.93
N LYS A 3 29.35 -61.04 -66.51
CA LYS A 3 29.55 -60.66 -65.10
C LYS A 3 28.40 -59.77 -64.69
N THR A 4 27.62 -60.25 -63.71
CA THR A 4 26.54 -59.52 -63.08
C THR A 4 27.09 -58.75 -61.90
N TYR A 5 26.92 -57.41 -61.87
CA TYR A 5 27.26 -56.52 -60.71
C TYR A 5 25.97 -56.28 -59.94
N SER A 6 25.99 -56.68 -58.69
CA SER A 6 24.93 -56.35 -57.71
C SER A 6 25.23 -55.01 -56.98
N TYR A 7 24.38 -54.05 -57.16
CA TYR A 7 24.46 -52.79 -56.42
C TYR A 7 23.60 -52.91 -55.12
N ILE A 8 24.29 -52.80 -54.01
CA ILE A 8 23.62 -52.69 -52.65
C ILE A 8 23.32 -51.21 -52.42
N PHE A 9 22.03 -50.89 -52.36
CA PHE A 9 21.59 -49.55 -51.97
C PHE A 9 21.49 -49.51 -50.45
N LEU A 10 22.37 -48.69 -49.79
CA LEU A 10 22.27 -48.35 -48.38
C LEU A 10 21.31 -47.17 -48.25
N ILE A 11 20.11 -47.42 -47.69
CA ILE A 11 19.17 -46.37 -47.30
C ILE A 11 19.58 -45.88 -45.88
N SER A 12 20.20 -44.68 -45.83
CA SER A 12 20.49 -43.98 -44.59
C SER A 12 19.26 -43.22 -44.12
N THR A 13 18.63 -43.73 -43.09
CA THR A 13 17.45 -43.09 -42.45
C THR A 13 17.94 -41.95 -41.52
N PHE A 14 17.79 -40.72 -41.98
CA PHE A 14 18.12 -39.52 -41.20
C PHE A 14 16.94 -39.23 -40.25
N LEU A 15 17.07 -39.57 -38.95
CA LEU A 15 16.12 -39.16 -37.92
C LEU A 15 16.30 -37.66 -37.61
N LEU A 16 15.39 -36.84 -38.10
CA LEU A 16 15.27 -35.45 -37.71
C LEU A 16 14.68 -35.36 -36.29
N LEU A 17 15.52 -35.16 -35.28
CA LEU A 17 15.13 -34.75 -33.95
C LEU A 17 14.66 -33.30 -33.99
N ILE A 18 13.36 -33.08 -34.11
CA ILE A 18 12.72 -31.75 -33.89
C ILE A 18 12.73 -31.48 -32.38
N GLY A 19 13.78 -30.81 -31.92
CA GLY A 19 13.85 -30.28 -30.58
C GLY A 19 12.89 -29.07 -30.47
N CYS A 20 11.74 -29.24 -29.85
CA CYS A 20 10.92 -28.12 -29.40
C CYS A 20 11.70 -27.28 -28.36
N LYS A 21 12.37 -26.23 -28.81
CA LYS A 21 12.83 -25.17 -27.91
C LYS A 21 11.62 -24.41 -27.45
N SER A 22 11.18 -24.68 -26.22
CA SER A 22 10.26 -23.79 -25.51
C SER A 22 10.94 -22.42 -25.39
N ASN A 23 10.49 -21.45 -26.18
CA ASN A 23 10.83 -20.04 -25.99
C ASN A 23 10.20 -19.56 -24.69
N VAL A 24 10.86 -19.79 -23.58
CA VAL A 24 10.61 -19.01 -22.35
C VAL A 24 11.03 -17.58 -22.73
N LYS A 25 10.06 -16.72 -23.04
CA LYS A 25 10.30 -15.28 -23.12
C LYS A 25 10.89 -14.86 -21.78
N LYS A 26 12.21 -14.67 -21.71
CA LYS A 26 12.82 -13.92 -20.62
C LYS A 26 12.11 -12.57 -20.61
N SER A 27 11.54 -12.18 -19.47
CA SER A 27 11.10 -10.81 -19.25
C SER A 27 12.26 -9.92 -19.65
N GLN A 28 12.01 -8.97 -20.56
CA GLN A 28 13.04 -7.98 -20.88
C GLN A 28 13.32 -7.21 -19.60
N PRO A 29 14.60 -6.99 -19.23
CA PRO A 29 14.91 -6.12 -18.10
C PRO A 29 14.31 -4.75 -18.38
N VAL A 30 13.82 -4.08 -17.32
CA VAL A 30 13.34 -2.71 -17.38
C VAL A 30 14.45 -1.88 -18.01
N SER A 31 14.31 -1.58 -19.31
CA SER A 31 15.29 -0.82 -20.09
C SER A 31 14.92 0.64 -19.98
N GLY A 32 15.62 1.39 -19.13
CA GLY A 32 15.43 2.82 -19.00
C GLY A 32 16.41 3.42 -18.01
N GLU A 33 16.66 4.70 -18.15
CA GLU A 33 17.38 5.50 -17.18
C GLU A 33 16.64 5.42 -15.83
N LYS A 34 17.38 5.28 -14.72
CA LYS A 34 16.82 5.21 -13.36
C LYS A 34 15.93 6.42 -13.10
N PRO A 35 14.62 6.23 -12.87
CA PRO A 35 13.77 7.37 -12.50
C PRO A 35 14.25 8.00 -11.20
N GLU A 36 14.24 9.33 -11.13
CA GLU A 36 14.64 10.06 -9.94
C GLU A 36 13.79 9.65 -8.72
N GLY A 37 14.44 9.46 -7.58
CA GLY A 37 13.78 9.11 -6.32
C GLY A 37 13.20 7.69 -6.26
N MET A 38 13.46 6.82 -7.26
CA MET A 38 12.95 5.46 -7.30
C MET A 38 14.06 4.40 -7.13
N VAL A 39 13.66 3.22 -6.69
CA VAL A 39 14.50 2.02 -6.55
C VAL A 39 13.95 0.93 -7.45
N LEU A 40 14.84 0.23 -8.15
CA LEU A 40 14.48 -0.97 -8.91
C LEU A 40 14.32 -2.14 -7.96
N ILE A 41 13.13 -2.72 -7.95
CA ILE A 41 12.85 -3.98 -7.26
C ILE A 41 12.95 -5.09 -8.31
N SER A 42 13.93 -5.97 -8.12
CA SER A 42 14.15 -7.07 -9.05
C SER A 42 13.03 -8.10 -8.99
N ALA A 43 12.73 -8.69 -10.14
CA ALA A 43 11.81 -9.82 -10.24
C ALA A 43 12.17 -10.94 -9.27
N GLY A 44 11.15 -11.55 -8.71
CA GLY A 44 11.39 -12.62 -7.75
C GLY A 44 10.11 -13.29 -7.27
N LYS A 45 10.32 -14.23 -6.34
CA LYS A 45 9.26 -14.99 -5.68
C LYS A 45 9.35 -14.81 -4.18
N PHE A 46 8.22 -14.66 -3.55
CA PHE A 46 8.14 -14.59 -2.10
C PHE A 46 6.85 -15.24 -1.58
N LYS A 47 6.84 -15.49 -0.28
CA LYS A 47 5.66 -15.89 0.45
C LYS A 47 4.95 -14.62 0.94
N MET A 48 3.77 -14.35 0.40
CA MET A 48 2.91 -13.24 0.78
C MET A 48 1.99 -13.64 1.91
N GLY A 49 1.75 -12.72 2.85
CA GLY A 49 0.91 -12.97 4.01
C GLY A 49 1.66 -13.45 5.25
N SER A 50 0.90 -13.86 6.26
CA SER A 50 1.41 -14.34 7.55
C SER A 50 0.46 -15.32 8.23
N GLU A 51 1.03 -16.26 8.97
CA GLU A 51 0.35 -17.18 9.90
C GLU A 51 0.96 -17.08 11.31
N GLY A 52 1.71 -15.99 11.58
CA GLY A 52 2.33 -15.74 12.88
C GLY A 52 1.30 -15.35 13.97
N PRO A 53 1.74 -15.23 15.23
CA PRO A 53 0.83 -14.99 16.37
C PRO A 53 0.00 -13.70 16.27
N GLN A 54 0.49 -12.69 15.55
CA GLN A 54 -0.20 -11.42 15.33
C GLN A 54 -0.93 -11.36 13.98
N ALA A 55 -0.92 -12.45 13.18
CA ALA A 55 -1.57 -12.48 11.89
C ALA A 55 -3.10 -12.38 12.04
N ARG A 56 -3.73 -11.57 11.22
CA ARG A 56 -5.19 -11.51 11.11
C ARG A 56 -5.68 -12.57 10.13
N ALA A 57 -6.96 -12.88 10.19
CA ALA A 57 -7.57 -13.90 9.34
C ALA A 57 -7.45 -13.59 7.84
N ASP A 58 -7.42 -12.31 7.47
CA ASP A 58 -7.27 -11.82 6.10
C ASP A 58 -5.81 -11.78 5.59
N GLU A 59 -4.84 -12.02 6.48
CA GLU A 59 -3.43 -12.20 6.12
C GLU A 59 -3.09 -13.64 5.74
N SER A 60 -4.02 -14.57 5.90
CA SER A 60 -3.87 -16.02 5.66
C SER A 60 -4.77 -16.51 4.51
N PRO A 61 -4.38 -17.65 3.85
CA PRO A 61 -3.15 -18.40 4.02
C PRO A 61 -1.95 -17.74 3.36
N VAL A 62 -0.75 -18.07 3.85
CA VAL A 62 0.50 -17.71 3.19
C VAL A 62 0.58 -18.40 1.83
N HIS A 63 0.86 -17.68 0.77
CA HIS A 63 0.91 -18.17 -0.59
C HIS A 63 2.10 -17.64 -1.40
N GLU A 64 2.54 -18.36 -2.44
CA GLU A 64 3.67 -17.95 -3.27
C GLU A 64 3.22 -16.97 -4.35
N VAL A 65 3.84 -15.79 -4.38
CA VAL A 65 3.68 -14.78 -5.42
C VAL A 65 4.97 -14.62 -6.21
N ASN A 66 4.86 -14.46 -7.53
CA ASN A 66 5.97 -14.17 -8.43
C ASN A 66 5.74 -12.81 -9.10
N LEU A 67 6.68 -11.88 -8.94
CA LEU A 67 6.60 -10.54 -9.50
C LEU A 67 7.68 -10.33 -10.58
N ASN A 68 7.37 -9.50 -11.56
CA ASN A 68 8.35 -8.94 -12.49
C ASN A 68 9.12 -7.80 -11.82
N ASP A 69 10.16 -7.27 -12.50
CA ASP A 69 10.85 -6.04 -12.10
C ASP A 69 9.90 -4.85 -12.15
N TYR A 70 10.08 -3.91 -11.23
CA TYR A 70 9.39 -2.62 -11.24
C TYR A 70 10.20 -1.59 -10.45
N TRP A 71 9.99 -0.32 -10.75
CA TRP A 71 10.50 0.79 -9.96
C TRP A 71 9.48 1.19 -8.90
N ILE A 72 9.94 1.54 -7.70
CA ILE A 72 9.10 2.06 -6.60
C ILE A 72 9.73 3.31 -6.02
N ASP A 73 8.91 4.28 -5.60
CA ASP A 73 9.39 5.47 -4.89
C ASP A 73 10.09 5.08 -3.59
N GLN A 74 11.23 5.71 -3.31
CA GLN A 74 12.00 5.44 -2.08
C GLN A 74 11.24 5.77 -0.81
N THR A 75 10.31 6.73 -0.88
CA THR A 75 9.51 7.26 0.22
C THR A 75 8.05 7.38 -0.19
N GLU A 76 7.19 7.71 0.74
CA GLU A 76 5.88 8.24 0.44
C GLU A 76 6.00 9.55 -0.37
N VAL A 77 4.96 9.87 -1.13
CA VAL A 77 4.85 11.16 -1.83
C VAL A 77 4.75 12.28 -0.78
N THR A 78 5.62 13.29 -0.91
CA THR A 78 5.69 14.39 0.04
C THR A 78 4.72 15.52 -0.28
N ASN A 79 4.47 16.40 0.70
CA ASN A 79 3.68 17.62 0.51
C ASN A 79 4.23 18.48 -0.63
N ALA A 80 5.57 18.63 -0.72
CA ALA A 80 6.19 19.39 -1.81
C ALA A 80 5.90 18.78 -3.18
N GLN A 81 6.02 17.46 -3.32
CA GLN A 81 5.73 16.78 -4.58
C GLN A 81 4.25 16.88 -4.96
N PHE A 82 3.35 16.73 -3.99
CA PHE A 82 1.93 16.83 -4.22
C PHE A 82 1.51 18.28 -4.57
N ALA A 83 2.15 19.28 -3.96
CA ALA A 83 1.93 20.70 -4.29
C ALA A 83 2.24 21.00 -5.75
N VAL A 84 3.33 20.46 -6.31
CA VAL A 84 3.67 20.60 -7.74
C VAL A 84 2.58 20.03 -8.64
N PHE A 85 2.01 18.87 -8.29
CA PHE A 85 0.89 18.28 -9.03
C PHE A 85 -0.33 19.19 -9.02
N VAL A 86 -0.71 19.69 -7.84
CA VAL A 86 -1.88 20.53 -7.71
C VAL A 86 -1.69 21.87 -8.43
N GLU A 87 -0.50 22.48 -8.33
CA GLU A 87 -0.17 23.73 -9.05
C GLU A 87 -0.21 23.54 -10.59
N ALA A 88 0.24 22.39 -11.07
CA ALA A 88 0.28 22.11 -12.50
C ALA A 88 -1.10 21.75 -13.11
N THR A 89 -2.07 21.36 -12.29
CA THR A 89 -3.34 20.79 -12.77
C THR A 89 -4.59 21.46 -12.24
N ASP A 90 -4.46 22.39 -11.28
CA ASP A 90 -5.57 22.97 -10.51
C ASP A 90 -6.45 21.87 -9.85
N TYR A 91 -5.82 20.73 -9.46
CA TYR A 91 -6.54 19.61 -8.89
C TYR A 91 -7.11 19.93 -7.51
N GLU A 92 -8.39 19.64 -7.33
CA GLU A 92 -9.09 19.76 -6.06
C GLU A 92 -9.29 18.36 -5.49
N THR A 93 -8.73 18.12 -4.27
CA THR A 93 -8.82 16.80 -3.62
C THR A 93 -10.22 16.50 -3.09
N THR A 94 -10.49 15.23 -2.84
CA THR A 94 -11.77 14.80 -2.26
C THR A 94 -12.08 15.53 -0.96
N ALA A 95 -11.08 15.73 -0.10
CA ALA A 95 -11.23 16.44 1.18
C ALA A 95 -11.52 17.94 1.03
N GLU A 96 -11.29 18.53 -0.14
CA GLU A 96 -11.55 19.95 -0.46
C GLU A 96 -12.94 20.17 -1.07
N LYS A 97 -13.67 19.09 -1.42
CA LYS A 97 -15.03 19.13 -2.00
C LYS A 97 -16.09 18.86 -0.95
N ASP A 98 -17.23 19.52 -1.10
CA ASP A 98 -18.41 19.16 -0.30
C ASP A 98 -18.88 17.75 -0.67
N VAL A 99 -19.38 17.01 0.33
CA VAL A 99 -19.83 15.62 0.15
C VAL A 99 -21.13 15.60 -0.65
N ASP A 100 -21.14 14.86 -1.75
CA ASP A 100 -22.37 14.57 -2.49
C ASP A 100 -23.15 13.47 -1.75
N TRP A 101 -24.27 13.88 -1.15
CA TRP A 101 -25.13 12.94 -0.41
C TRP A 101 -25.67 11.81 -1.29
N GLU A 102 -25.98 12.09 -2.56
CA GLU A 102 -26.54 11.09 -3.46
C GLU A 102 -25.54 9.99 -3.80
N LEU A 103 -24.25 10.33 -3.88
CA LEU A 103 -23.16 9.36 -4.01
C LEU A 103 -22.85 8.66 -2.70
N MET A 104 -22.86 9.37 -1.58
CA MET A 104 -22.55 8.81 -0.26
C MET A 104 -23.59 7.80 0.21
N LYS A 105 -24.87 8.10 0.03
CA LYS A 105 -25.97 7.28 0.58
C LYS A 105 -25.99 5.84 0.05
N VAL A 106 -25.43 5.57 -1.14
CA VAL A 106 -25.37 4.21 -1.73
C VAL A 106 -24.39 3.31 -0.99
N GLN A 107 -23.47 3.88 -0.22
CA GLN A 107 -22.48 3.19 0.63
C GLN A 107 -22.96 3.00 2.07
N LEU A 108 -24.19 3.40 2.37
CA LEU A 108 -24.76 3.34 3.72
C LEU A 108 -25.89 2.32 3.77
N PRO A 109 -26.24 1.82 4.97
CA PRO A 109 -27.41 0.97 5.13
C PRO A 109 -28.67 1.62 4.53
N PRO A 110 -29.57 0.83 3.91
CA PRO A 110 -30.84 1.35 3.40
C PRO A 110 -31.57 2.18 4.46
N ASP A 111 -32.25 3.23 4.03
CA ASP A 111 -33.02 4.15 4.90
C ASP A 111 -32.18 4.99 5.88
N THR A 112 -30.85 5.06 5.71
CA THR A 112 -30.03 6.00 6.48
C THR A 112 -30.47 7.43 6.21
N PRO A 113 -30.85 8.22 7.24
CA PRO A 113 -31.34 9.57 7.05
C PRO A 113 -30.20 10.50 6.60
N LYS A 114 -30.52 11.48 5.72
CA LYS A 114 -29.56 12.52 5.35
C LYS A 114 -29.10 13.28 6.60
N PRO A 115 -27.79 13.40 6.85
CA PRO A 115 -27.28 14.19 7.95
C PRO A 115 -27.51 15.69 7.72
N HIS A 116 -27.30 16.49 8.75
CA HIS A 116 -27.37 17.95 8.61
C HIS A 116 -26.30 18.43 7.62
N ASP A 117 -26.63 19.40 6.77
CA ASP A 117 -25.77 19.89 5.69
C ASP A 117 -24.38 20.37 6.16
N SER A 118 -24.23 20.79 7.41
CA SER A 118 -22.93 21.12 8.01
C SER A 118 -21.96 19.93 8.08
N LEU A 119 -22.47 18.70 8.06
CA LEU A 119 -21.65 17.48 8.05
C LEU A 119 -21.27 17.03 6.63
N LEU A 120 -21.90 17.65 5.63
CA LEU A 120 -21.60 17.41 4.21
C LEU A 120 -20.61 18.42 3.63
N GLN A 121 -20.12 19.35 4.44
CA GLN A 121 -19.06 20.28 4.01
C GLN A 121 -17.74 19.54 3.80
N ALA A 122 -16.92 20.09 2.90
CA ALA A 122 -15.53 19.66 2.68
C ALA A 122 -14.80 19.40 4.01
N SER A 123 -14.42 18.17 4.26
CA SER A 123 -13.91 17.71 5.54
C SER A 123 -13.01 16.47 5.36
N SER A 124 -12.30 16.12 6.41
CA SER A 124 -11.55 14.87 6.47
C SER A 124 -11.41 14.37 7.91
N LEU A 125 -10.98 13.11 8.09
CA LEU A 125 -10.79 12.52 9.41
C LEU A 125 -9.48 13.01 10.04
N VAL A 126 -9.60 13.62 11.21
CA VAL A 126 -8.48 14.12 12.02
C VAL A 126 -8.42 13.35 13.33
N PHE A 127 -7.23 12.90 13.70
CA PHE A 127 -6.99 12.24 14.97
C PHE A 127 -7.09 13.23 16.14
N LYS A 128 -7.77 12.79 17.18
CA LYS A 128 -7.93 13.50 18.43
C LYS A 128 -7.59 12.55 19.59
N THR A 129 -6.62 12.94 20.43
CA THR A 129 -6.33 12.20 21.66
C THR A 129 -7.55 12.23 22.59
N THR A 130 -7.70 11.18 23.39
CA THR A 130 -8.70 11.11 24.45
C THR A 130 -8.07 11.44 25.80
N ASP A 131 -8.88 11.78 26.79
CA ASP A 131 -8.38 12.09 28.15
C ASP A 131 -8.01 10.84 28.96
N GLY A 132 -8.27 9.66 28.42
CA GLY A 132 -8.00 8.37 29.07
C GLY A 132 -8.43 7.19 28.20
N PRO A 133 -8.41 5.97 28.73
CA PRO A 133 -8.80 4.77 28.00
C PRO A 133 -10.22 4.85 27.44
N VAL A 134 -10.40 4.36 26.22
CA VAL A 134 -11.70 4.25 25.54
C VAL A 134 -11.90 2.85 24.98
N ASN A 135 -13.14 2.51 24.62
CA ASN A 135 -13.39 1.28 23.87
C ASN A 135 -12.80 1.40 22.46
N LEU A 136 -11.81 0.56 22.13
CA LEU A 136 -11.11 0.59 20.85
C LEU A 136 -11.95 0.09 19.66
N ASP A 137 -13.14 -0.46 19.89
CA ASP A 137 -14.10 -0.75 18.82
C ASP A 137 -14.92 0.49 18.41
N ASN A 138 -14.83 1.58 19.19
CA ASN A 138 -15.53 2.83 18.90
C ASN A 138 -14.58 3.88 18.31
N TYR A 139 -14.34 3.81 17.02
CA TYR A 139 -13.44 4.72 16.29
C TYR A 139 -13.80 6.20 16.41
N SER A 140 -15.07 6.55 16.62
CA SER A 140 -15.49 7.94 16.80
C SER A 140 -14.94 8.57 18.09
N ALA A 141 -14.41 7.78 19.02
CA ALA A 141 -13.79 8.31 20.23
C ALA A 141 -12.52 9.12 19.96
N TRP A 142 -11.76 8.75 18.92
CA TRP A 142 -10.49 9.42 18.57
C TRP A 142 -10.41 9.89 17.10
N TRP A 143 -11.46 9.70 16.29
CA TRP A 143 -11.58 10.31 14.97
C TRP A 143 -12.65 11.40 14.98
N GLU A 144 -12.29 12.57 14.49
CA GLU A 144 -13.19 13.70 14.27
C GLU A 144 -13.32 13.95 12.76
N TRP A 145 -14.58 13.99 12.27
CA TRP A 145 -14.86 14.49 10.93
C TRP A 145 -14.74 16.02 10.95
N LYS A 146 -13.58 16.52 10.50
CA LYS A 146 -13.15 17.90 10.73
C LYS A 146 -13.41 18.76 9.49
N PRO A 147 -14.30 19.77 9.57
CA PRO A 147 -14.50 20.72 8.47
C PRO A 147 -13.20 21.44 8.08
N LYS A 148 -12.98 21.54 6.76
CA LYS A 148 -11.81 22.18 6.15
C LYS A 148 -10.47 21.50 6.45
N ALA A 149 -10.48 20.27 7.00
CA ALA A 149 -9.26 19.46 7.03
C ALA A 149 -8.97 18.93 5.63
N SER A 150 -7.73 19.11 5.17
CA SER A 150 -7.24 18.71 3.86
C SER A 150 -5.72 18.56 3.90
N TRP A 151 -5.12 18.17 2.79
CA TRP A 151 -3.66 18.08 2.70
C TRP A 151 -2.95 19.41 3.00
N ARG A 152 -3.58 20.57 2.66
CA ARG A 152 -3.06 21.90 2.98
C ARG A 152 -3.31 22.31 4.44
N HIS A 153 -4.36 21.79 5.03
CA HIS A 153 -4.85 22.16 6.35
C HIS A 153 -5.05 20.90 7.22
N PRO A 154 -3.98 20.18 7.61
CA PRO A 154 -4.09 18.82 8.18
C PRO A 154 -4.77 18.74 9.55
N LYS A 155 -5.03 19.87 10.21
CA LYS A 155 -5.83 19.95 11.45
C LYS A 155 -7.10 20.81 11.26
N GLY A 156 -7.53 21.04 10.01
CA GLY A 156 -8.63 21.93 9.69
C GLY A 156 -8.22 23.39 9.61
N LYS A 157 -9.22 24.28 9.60
CA LYS A 157 -9.05 25.72 9.44
C LYS A 157 -7.99 26.30 10.40
N GLY A 158 -7.03 27.03 9.85
CA GLY A 158 -5.96 27.71 10.60
C GLY A 158 -4.72 26.87 10.83
N SER A 159 -4.70 25.63 10.35
CA SER A 159 -3.47 24.84 10.21
C SER A 159 -2.91 24.95 8.79
N ASP A 160 -1.62 24.69 8.63
CA ASP A 160 -0.92 24.68 7.35
C ASP A 160 0.18 23.60 7.33
N ILE A 161 0.86 23.51 6.18
CA ILE A 161 1.98 22.59 5.95
C ILE A 161 3.32 23.32 5.86
N LEU A 162 3.39 24.59 6.30
CA LEU A 162 4.63 25.36 6.28
C LEU A 162 5.69 24.68 7.14
N GLY A 163 6.89 24.45 6.57
CA GLY A 163 7.96 23.70 7.20
C GLY A 163 7.74 22.17 7.21
N LYS A 164 6.73 21.67 6.50
CA LYS A 164 6.41 20.24 6.35
C LYS A 164 6.49 19.77 4.91
N GLU A 165 7.28 20.42 4.10
CA GLU A 165 7.45 20.13 2.68
C GLU A 165 7.90 18.67 2.45
N ASN A 166 8.73 18.15 3.36
CA ASN A 166 9.26 16.78 3.33
C ASN A 166 8.43 15.75 4.15
N HIS A 167 7.30 16.13 4.70
CA HIS A 167 6.39 15.16 5.30
C HIS A 167 5.55 14.49 4.21
N PRO A 168 5.09 13.24 4.43
CA PRO A 168 4.16 12.60 3.51
C PRO A 168 2.89 13.45 3.40
N VAL A 169 2.34 13.53 2.19
CA VAL A 169 1.02 14.09 1.98
C VAL A 169 -0.03 13.17 2.62
N VAL A 170 -0.97 13.78 3.35
CA VAL A 170 -2.08 13.10 4.02
C VAL A 170 -3.42 13.72 3.66
N HIS A 171 -4.53 13.19 4.14
CA HIS A 171 -5.89 13.60 3.75
C HIS A 171 -6.16 13.45 2.24
N VAL A 172 -5.48 12.52 1.61
CA VAL A 172 -5.67 12.16 0.21
C VAL A 172 -6.47 10.86 0.13
N SER A 173 -7.50 10.87 -0.69
CA SER A 173 -8.28 9.68 -1.03
C SER A 173 -7.50 8.77 -1.99
N TRP A 174 -8.01 7.55 -2.24
CA TRP A 174 -7.43 6.69 -3.26
C TRP A 174 -7.50 7.33 -4.65
N ASP A 175 -8.59 8.04 -4.94
CA ASP A 175 -8.76 8.74 -6.21
C ASP A 175 -7.75 9.87 -6.38
N ASP A 176 -7.47 10.64 -5.32
CA ASP A 176 -6.45 11.68 -5.30
C ASP A 176 -5.05 11.11 -5.57
N ALA A 177 -4.73 10.02 -4.86
CA ALA A 177 -3.44 9.31 -5.01
C ALA A 177 -3.26 8.76 -6.43
N ASN A 178 -4.32 8.18 -7.01
CA ASN A 178 -4.32 7.64 -8.36
C ASN A 178 -4.23 8.76 -9.43
N ALA A 179 -4.87 9.91 -9.19
CA ALA A 179 -4.76 11.09 -10.05
C ALA A 179 -3.32 11.63 -10.09
N TYR A 180 -2.69 11.79 -8.91
CA TYR A 180 -1.28 12.14 -8.82
C TYR A 180 -0.39 11.13 -9.56
N ALA A 181 -0.58 9.83 -9.30
CA ALA A 181 0.23 8.79 -9.90
C ALA A 181 0.16 8.82 -11.43
N LYS A 182 -1.04 8.96 -12.00
CA LYS A 182 -1.25 9.09 -13.45
C LYS A 182 -0.57 10.34 -14.03
N TRP A 183 -0.71 11.49 -13.36
CA TRP A 183 -0.04 12.72 -13.77
C TRP A 183 1.49 12.56 -13.80
N ALA A 184 2.06 11.91 -12.79
CA ALA A 184 3.50 11.64 -12.70
C ALA A 184 3.99 10.54 -13.68
N GLY A 185 3.12 9.97 -14.52
CA GLY A 185 3.47 8.85 -15.41
C GLY A 185 3.80 7.56 -14.64
N LYS A 186 3.17 7.37 -13.49
CA LYS A 186 3.30 6.26 -12.54
C LYS A 186 1.93 5.61 -12.29
N ARG A 187 1.89 4.67 -11.35
CA ARG A 187 0.66 4.09 -10.79
C ARG A 187 0.84 3.78 -9.30
N LEU A 188 -0.24 3.49 -8.61
CA LEU A 188 -0.15 2.91 -7.27
C LEU A 188 0.42 1.48 -7.34
N PRO A 189 1.14 1.02 -6.32
CA PRO A 189 1.60 -0.36 -6.23
C PRO A 189 0.41 -1.31 -6.09
N THR A 190 0.51 -2.53 -6.61
CA THR A 190 -0.35 -3.60 -6.13
C THR A 190 0.03 -3.97 -4.70
N GLU A 191 -0.90 -4.56 -3.97
CA GLU A 191 -0.63 -5.03 -2.60
C GLU A 191 0.57 -5.97 -2.55
N ALA A 192 0.70 -6.85 -3.54
CA ALA A 192 1.82 -7.78 -3.65
C ALA A 192 3.16 -7.07 -3.93
N GLU A 193 3.17 -6.06 -4.80
CA GLU A 193 4.37 -5.24 -5.05
C GLU A 193 4.78 -4.48 -3.80
N TRP A 194 3.82 -3.91 -3.09
CA TRP A 194 4.10 -3.19 -1.85
C TRP A 194 4.73 -4.13 -0.81
N GLU A 195 4.16 -5.32 -0.57
CA GLU A 195 4.69 -6.26 0.42
C GLU A 195 6.07 -6.80 0.03
N TRP A 196 6.28 -7.13 -1.25
CA TRP A 196 7.61 -7.57 -1.74
C TRP A 196 8.68 -6.49 -1.53
N ALA A 197 8.35 -5.25 -1.82
CA ALA A 197 9.22 -4.10 -1.58
C ALA A 197 9.49 -3.89 -0.08
N ALA A 198 8.46 -3.95 0.77
CA ALA A 198 8.57 -3.80 2.21
C ALA A 198 9.45 -4.86 2.86
N ARG A 199 9.37 -6.11 2.37
CA ARG A 199 10.24 -7.20 2.87
C ARG A 199 11.72 -6.98 2.60
N GLY A 200 12.11 -6.11 1.65
CA GLY A 200 13.52 -5.77 1.40
C GLY A 200 14.41 -6.96 1.06
N GLY A 201 13.85 -8.08 0.54
CA GLY A 201 14.55 -9.33 0.28
C GLY A 201 14.74 -10.23 1.53
N LEU A 202 14.31 -9.80 2.70
CA LEU A 202 14.31 -10.60 3.91
C LEU A 202 13.20 -11.66 3.85
N LYS A 203 13.57 -12.92 4.11
CA LYS A 203 12.62 -14.04 4.05
C LYS A 203 11.98 -14.26 5.41
N ASP A 204 10.67 -14.45 5.42
CA ASP A 204 9.86 -14.85 6.58
C ASP A 204 10.06 -13.93 7.81
N LYS A 205 10.38 -12.62 7.59
CA LYS A 205 10.56 -11.63 8.64
C LYS A 205 9.27 -10.87 8.93
N ILE A 206 9.15 -10.43 10.19
CA ILE A 206 7.96 -9.72 10.68
C ILE A 206 7.96 -8.28 10.20
N TYR A 207 9.12 -7.62 10.24
CA TYR A 207 9.28 -6.20 9.95
C TYR A 207 10.25 -5.96 8.78
N PRO A 208 10.26 -4.76 8.19
CA PRO A 208 11.20 -4.40 7.11
C PRO A 208 12.68 -4.49 7.50
N TRP A 209 12.99 -4.49 8.78
CA TRP A 209 14.36 -4.62 9.35
C TRP A 209 14.68 -6.02 9.91
N GLY A 210 13.72 -6.94 9.96
CA GLY A 210 13.91 -8.30 10.50
C GLY A 210 12.88 -8.68 11.56
N ASP A 211 13.32 -9.36 12.63
CA ASP A 211 12.43 -9.84 13.71
C ASP A 211 12.59 -9.08 15.03
N GLU A 212 13.54 -8.14 15.11
CA GLU A 212 13.69 -7.34 16.31
C GLU A 212 12.44 -6.48 16.53
N HIS A 213 11.83 -6.63 17.71
CA HIS A 213 10.58 -5.95 18.05
C HIS A 213 10.74 -4.43 17.93
N ILE A 214 9.68 -3.74 17.47
CA ILE A 214 9.71 -2.30 17.20
C ILE A 214 10.11 -1.46 18.44
N SER A 215 9.73 -1.91 19.64
CA SER A 215 10.06 -1.22 20.89
C SER A 215 11.49 -1.51 21.41
N THR A 216 12.28 -2.36 20.73
CA THR A 216 13.61 -2.78 21.17
C THR A 216 14.69 -1.97 20.47
N GLY A 217 15.71 -1.51 21.23
CA GLY A 217 16.87 -0.83 20.69
C GLY A 217 16.57 0.59 20.18
N ALA A 218 17.18 0.96 19.04
CA ALA A 218 16.95 2.26 18.42
C ALA A 218 15.54 2.36 17.82
N VAL A 219 14.99 3.56 17.76
CA VAL A 219 13.72 3.82 17.08
C VAL A 219 13.84 3.48 15.59
N LYS A 220 12.91 2.69 15.07
CA LYS A 220 12.96 2.13 13.71
C LYS A 220 11.88 2.68 12.78
N ALA A 221 10.83 3.23 13.35
CA ALA A 221 9.69 3.75 12.61
C ALA A 221 8.91 4.75 13.45
N ASN A 222 8.16 5.62 12.81
CA ASN A 222 7.19 6.50 13.47
C ASN A 222 5.92 5.69 13.80
N SER A 223 5.66 5.48 15.09
CA SER A 223 4.53 4.70 15.59
C SER A 223 4.08 5.19 16.96
N TRP A 224 2.90 4.77 17.42
CA TRP A 224 2.41 5.14 18.74
C TRP A 224 3.12 4.36 19.83
N GLU A 225 3.77 5.08 20.75
CA GLU A 225 4.60 4.50 21.81
C GLU A 225 3.96 4.70 23.18
N GLY A 226 3.07 3.84 23.56
CA GLY A 226 2.36 3.92 24.85
C GLY A 226 0.90 3.49 24.72
N SER A 227 0.03 4.00 25.59
CA SER A 227 -1.37 3.58 25.64
C SER A 227 -2.21 4.35 24.64
N PHE A 228 -2.61 3.69 23.56
CA PHE A 228 -3.45 4.30 22.53
C PHE A 228 -4.91 4.44 23.02
N PRO A 229 -5.61 5.56 22.76
CA PRO A 229 -5.21 6.76 22.00
C PRO A 229 -4.95 7.99 22.90
N TYR A 230 -4.50 7.83 24.15
CA TYR A 230 -4.44 8.91 25.13
C TYR A 230 -3.04 9.22 25.66
N ASP A 231 -2.11 8.29 25.59
CA ASP A 231 -0.75 8.47 26.13
C ASP A 231 0.27 8.00 25.08
N ASN A 232 0.99 8.95 24.46
CA ASN A 232 2.09 8.70 23.55
C ASN A 232 3.40 9.24 24.14
N ALA A 233 4.36 8.37 24.38
CA ALA A 233 5.67 8.74 24.92
C ALA A 233 6.55 9.53 23.92
N VAL A 234 6.21 9.54 22.64
CA VAL A 234 6.87 10.31 21.56
C VAL A 234 8.40 10.10 21.57
N LYS A 235 8.88 8.88 21.79
CA LYS A 235 10.33 8.57 21.77
C LYS A 235 10.91 8.68 20.37
N ASP A 236 10.06 8.52 19.38
CA ASP A 236 10.36 8.72 17.97
C ASP A 236 10.47 10.19 17.56
N LEU A 237 10.21 11.12 18.47
CA LEU A 237 10.23 12.58 18.34
C LEU A 237 9.06 13.20 17.55
N PHE A 238 8.11 12.40 17.09
CA PHE A 238 7.00 12.87 16.27
C PHE A 238 5.65 12.42 16.83
N PHE A 239 4.76 13.34 17.09
CA PHE A 239 3.40 13.04 17.54
C PHE A 239 2.46 12.72 16.36
N TYR A 240 2.77 13.24 15.18
CA TYR A 240 2.10 13.00 13.91
C TYR A 240 3.11 12.44 12.91
N SER A 241 2.86 12.57 11.59
CA SER A 241 3.81 12.13 10.58
C SER A 241 5.20 12.76 10.78
N ALA A 242 6.25 11.98 10.55
CA ALA A 242 7.63 12.42 10.46
C ALA A 242 7.98 12.90 9.04
N PRO A 243 9.02 13.71 8.84
CA PRO A 243 9.61 13.87 7.53
C PRO A 243 10.03 12.52 6.96
N VAL A 244 9.83 12.32 5.67
CA VAL A 244 10.30 11.08 5.02
C VAL A 244 11.81 10.90 5.23
N LYS A 245 12.28 9.63 5.32
CA LYS A 245 13.69 9.29 5.60
C LYS A 245 14.18 9.67 7.00
N SER A 246 13.28 9.78 7.97
CA SER A 246 13.68 10.01 9.37
C SER A 246 14.30 8.78 10.02
N TYR A 247 14.12 7.59 9.45
CA TYR A 247 14.62 6.31 9.97
C TYR A 247 15.44 5.56 8.92
N GLU A 248 16.13 4.50 9.34
CA GLU A 248 16.93 3.68 8.44
C GLU A 248 16.08 2.97 7.39
N PRO A 249 16.55 2.87 6.15
CA PRO A 249 15.84 2.17 5.10
C PRO A 249 15.91 0.65 5.28
N ASN A 250 14.98 -0.06 4.63
CA ASN A 250 15.10 -1.51 4.49
C ASN A 250 16.28 -1.89 3.55
N PRO A 251 16.66 -3.17 3.43
CA PRO A 251 17.82 -3.59 2.60
C PRO A 251 17.68 -3.26 1.09
N TYR A 252 16.48 -2.93 0.59
CA TYR A 252 16.30 -2.44 -0.78
C TYR A 252 16.50 -0.92 -0.89
N GLY A 253 16.72 -0.21 0.21
CA GLY A 253 16.89 1.24 0.23
C GLY A 253 15.56 2.00 0.22
N LEU A 254 14.48 1.36 0.68
CA LEU A 254 13.16 1.97 0.84
C LEU A 254 12.97 2.43 2.28
N TYR A 255 12.52 3.65 2.44
CA TYR A 255 12.25 4.28 3.73
C TYR A 255 10.77 4.17 4.10
N ASP A 256 10.49 4.23 5.37
CA ASP A 256 9.15 4.38 5.95
C ASP A 256 8.17 3.27 5.51
N MET A 257 8.70 2.05 5.21
CA MET A 257 7.90 0.87 4.89
C MET A 257 7.19 0.29 6.14
N ALA A 258 7.29 0.97 7.27
CA ALA A 258 6.64 0.64 8.52
C ALA A 258 6.39 1.93 9.31
N GLY A 259 5.16 2.16 9.77
CA GLY A 259 4.77 3.37 10.48
C GLY A 259 4.59 4.58 9.55
N ASN A 260 4.75 5.77 10.09
CA ASN A 260 4.56 7.07 9.48
C ASN A 260 3.13 7.28 8.95
N VAL A 261 2.81 6.88 7.70
CA VAL A 261 1.44 6.91 7.20
C VAL A 261 1.08 5.60 6.50
N TRP A 262 -0.18 5.19 6.59
CA TRP A 262 -0.74 4.15 5.74
C TRP A 262 -0.61 4.53 4.27
N GLU A 263 -0.34 3.55 3.41
CA GLU A 263 -0.11 3.77 2.00
C GLU A 263 -1.14 3.05 1.13
N TRP A 264 -1.81 3.79 0.26
CA TRP A 264 -2.75 3.24 -0.71
C TRP A 264 -2.10 2.26 -1.68
N CYS A 265 -2.75 1.11 -1.86
CA CYS A 265 -2.49 0.17 -2.94
C CYS A 265 -3.57 0.25 -4.02
N SER A 266 -3.29 -0.28 -5.21
CA SER A 266 -4.26 -0.31 -6.32
C SER A 266 -5.42 -1.27 -6.09
N ASP A 267 -5.22 -2.30 -5.25
CA ASP A 267 -6.10 -3.43 -5.08
C ASP A 267 -7.36 -3.07 -4.33
N TRP A 268 -8.50 -3.61 -4.76
CA TRP A 268 -9.66 -3.71 -3.92
C TRP A 268 -9.33 -4.57 -2.69
N TYR A 269 -9.90 -4.22 -1.55
CA TYR A 269 -9.80 -5.08 -0.38
C TYR A 269 -10.83 -6.21 -0.50
N ASN A 270 -10.35 -7.45 -0.41
CA ASN A 270 -11.20 -8.62 -0.29
C ASN A 270 -10.65 -9.50 0.83
N PHE A 271 -11.50 -9.79 1.82
CA PHE A 271 -11.15 -10.57 3.01
C PHE A 271 -10.69 -11.98 2.68
N ASP A 272 -11.24 -12.59 1.63
CA ASP A 272 -10.97 -13.97 1.24
C ASP A 272 -9.96 -14.09 0.10
N TYR A 273 -9.42 -12.98 -0.42
CA TYR A 273 -8.56 -12.98 -1.60
C TYR A 273 -7.34 -13.89 -1.48
N TYR A 274 -6.70 -13.94 -0.33
CA TYR A 274 -5.53 -14.81 -0.13
C TYR A 274 -5.91 -16.31 -0.18
N LYS A 275 -7.12 -16.67 0.19
CA LYS A 275 -7.63 -18.04 0.05
C LYS A 275 -7.82 -18.42 -1.43
N GLU A 276 -8.27 -17.46 -2.25
CA GLU A 276 -8.43 -17.64 -3.70
C GLU A 276 -7.06 -17.82 -4.38
N LEU A 277 -6.06 -17.02 -3.98
CA LEU A 277 -4.71 -17.08 -4.52
C LEU A 277 -3.94 -18.34 -4.14
N ASN A 278 -4.28 -19.00 -3.05
CA ASN A 278 -3.60 -20.22 -2.56
C ASN A 278 -3.76 -21.44 -3.48
N SER A 279 -4.63 -21.39 -4.48
CA SER A 279 -4.90 -22.50 -5.40
C SER A 279 -3.84 -22.71 -6.49
N GLY A 280 -2.81 -21.83 -6.60
CA GLY A 280 -1.85 -21.91 -7.70
C GLY A 280 -0.63 -21.01 -7.57
N LYS A 281 0.19 -21.00 -8.62
CA LYS A 281 1.31 -20.06 -8.77
C LYS A 281 0.76 -18.74 -9.27
N VAL A 282 0.76 -17.74 -8.42
CA VAL A 282 0.28 -16.40 -8.74
C VAL A 282 1.42 -15.57 -9.35
N LYS A 283 1.16 -14.97 -10.49
CA LYS A 283 2.12 -14.10 -11.16
C LYS A 283 1.54 -12.71 -11.38
N ASN A 284 2.21 -11.69 -10.82
CA ASN A 284 1.83 -10.28 -10.90
C ASN A 284 0.35 -10.06 -10.59
N PRO A 285 -0.17 -10.47 -9.40
CA PRO A 285 -1.57 -10.30 -9.07
C PRO A 285 -1.94 -8.82 -9.11
N GLN A 286 -3.13 -8.52 -9.63
CA GLN A 286 -3.63 -7.16 -9.79
C GLN A 286 -4.74 -6.82 -8.77
N GLY A 287 -4.90 -7.66 -7.77
CA GLY A 287 -6.01 -7.58 -6.82
C GLY A 287 -7.27 -8.29 -7.29
N PRO A 288 -8.27 -8.41 -6.42
CA PRO A 288 -9.58 -8.93 -6.75
C PRO A 288 -10.36 -7.96 -7.64
N GLU A 289 -11.38 -8.46 -8.35
CA GLU A 289 -12.22 -7.65 -9.25
C GLU A 289 -13.16 -6.73 -8.47
N GLU A 290 -13.55 -7.12 -7.24
CA GLU A 290 -14.48 -6.38 -6.40
C GLU A 290 -14.04 -6.38 -4.92
N SER A 291 -14.55 -5.40 -4.18
CA SER A 291 -14.36 -5.30 -2.74
C SER A 291 -15.24 -6.31 -2.02
N TYR A 292 -14.68 -6.92 -0.96
CA TYR A 292 -15.46 -7.75 -0.04
C TYR A 292 -14.94 -7.66 1.39
N ASP A 293 -15.78 -7.17 2.28
CA ASP A 293 -15.53 -7.17 3.73
C ASP A 293 -16.78 -7.69 4.47
N PRO A 294 -16.72 -8.89 5.08
CA PRO A 294 -17.87 -9.45 5.80
C PRO A 294 -18.32 -8.59 6.99
N TYR A 295 -17.46 -7.70 7.48
CA TYR A 295 -17.75 -6.80 8.61
C TYR A 295 -18.32 -5.44 8.16
N ASN A 296 -18.14 -5.07 6.86
CA ASN A 296 -18.64 -3.83 6.27
C ASN A 296 -19.14 -4.07 4.83
N PRO A 297 -20.24 -4.83 4.66
CA PRO A 297 -20.65 -5.32 3.35
C PRO A 297 -21.24 -4.26 2.41
N TYR A 298 -21.42 -3.02 2.90
CA TYR A 298 -22.00 -1.91 2.12
C TYR A 298 -20.96 -0.91 1.62
N ILE A 299 -19.69 -1.06 2.02
CA ILE A 299 -18.64 -0.09 1.72
C ILE A 299 -17.58 -0.76 0.88
N ASP A 300 -17.39 -0.26 -0.34
CA ASP A 300 -16.24 -0.65 -1.16
C ASP A 300 -14.96 -0.09 -0.56
N GLN A 301 -13.93 -0.92 -0.44
CA GLN A 301 -12.69 -0.56 0.22
C GLN A 301 -11.47 -0.93 -0.62
N ARG A 302 -10.43 -0.08 -0.56
CA ARG A 302 -9.11 -0.35 -1.11
C ARG A 302 -8.14 -0.76 -0.01
N VAL A 303 -7.13 -1.53 -0.40
CA VAL A 303 -6.05 -1.93 0.50
C VAL A 303 -5.17 -0.73 0.84
N ILE A 304 -4.81 -0.62 2.12
CA ILE A 304 -3.72 0.22 2.61
C ILE A 304 -2.71 -0.62 3.39
N ARG A 305 -1.43 -0.23 3.35
CA ARG A 305 -0.32 -0.99 3.91
C ARG A 305 0.62 -0.12 4.72
N GLY A 306 1.46 -0.73 5.55
CA GLY A 306 2.59 -0.12 6.24
C GLY A 306 2.35 0.34 7.67
N GLY A 307 1.11 0.55 8.07
CA GLY A 307 0.82 1.17 9.37
C GLY A 307 0.99 2.68 9.34
N SER A 308 0.87 3.31 10.49
CA SER A 308 1.00 4.75 10.63
C SER A 308 1.54 5.14 12.00
N PHE A 309 1.76 6.43 12.23
CA PHE A 309 2.12 6.99 13.54
C PHE A 309 1.10 6.71 14.66
N LEU A 310 -0.09 6.20 14.33
CA LEU A 310 -1.12 5.79 15.29
C LEU A 310 -1.09 4.30 15.63
N CYS A 311 -0.24 3.51 14.96
CA CYS A 311 -0.19 2.08 15.17
C CYS A 311 0.68 1.71 16.37
N ASN A 312 0.16 0.84 17.23
CA ASN A 312 0.90 0.18 18.29
C ASN A 312 0.56 -1.31 18.37
N ASP A 313 1.25 -2.06 19.24
CA ASP A 313 1.07 -3.51 19.37
C ASP A 313 -0.33 -3.91 19.85
N ASP A 314 -0.90 -3.12 20.76
CA ASP A 314 -2.17 -3.45 21.42
C ASP A 314 -3.38 -3.18 20.52
N TYR A 315 -3.24 -2.30 19.53
CA TYR A 315 -4.36 -1.85 18.71
C TYR A 315 -4.29 -2.38 17.27
N CYS A 316 -3.24 -2.07 16.53
CA CYS A 316 -3.24 -2.42 15.09
C CYS A 316 -2.03 -3.19 14.59
N ALA A 317 -0.84 -3.05 15.21
CA ALA A 317 0.43 -3.65 14.75
C ALA A 317 0.63 -3.57 13.21
N GLY A 318 0.15 -2.47 12.61
CA GLY A 318 0.06 -2.28 11.16
C GLY A 318 1.41 -2.19 10.45
N TYR A 319 2.47 -1.91 11.20
CA TYR A 319 3.84 -1.81 10.74
C TYR A 319 4.54 -3.16 10.46
N ARG A 320 3.84 -4.30 10.60
CA ARG A 320 4.32 -5.62 10.14
C ARG A 320 4.20 -5.69 8.61
N VAL A 321 5.21 -6.26 7.94
CA VAL A 321 5.22 -6.32 6.46
C VAL A 321 4.02 -7.05 5.86
N ALA A 322 3.41 -8.00 6.57
CA ALA A 322 2.25 -8.74 6.12
C ALA A 322 0.91 -8.11 6.52
N SER A 323 0.92 -7.09 7.41
CA SER A 323 -0.31 -6.49 7.91
C SER A 323 -1.08 -5.80 6.79
N ARG A 324 -2.35 -6.11 6.68
CA ARG A 324 -3.30 -5.53 5.74
C ARG A 324 -4.26 -4.61 6.49
N MET A 325 -4.68 -3.54 5.84
CA MET A 325 -5.77 -2.68 6.29
C MET A 325 -6.55 -2.19 5.07
N LYS A 326 -7.65 -1.53 5.31
CA LYS A 326 -8.58 -1.08 4.28
C LYS A 326 -9.16 0.28 4.63
N SER A 327 -9.53 1.02 3.59
CA SER A 327 -10.27 2.26 3.73
C SER A 327 -11.14 2.51 2.50
N SER A 328 -12.20 3.30 2.65
CA SER A 328 -13.04 3.74 1.53
C SER A 328 -12.22 4.58 0.54
N PRO A 329 -12.36 4.36 -0.78
CA PRO A 329 -11.54 5.04 -1.79
C PRO A 329 -11.77 6.55 -1.88
N ASP A 330 -12.90 7.04 -1.42
CA ASP A 330 -13.34 8.42 -1.44
C ASP A 330 -13.10 9.18 -0.12
N THR A 331 -12.37 8.58 0.82
CA THR A 331 -12.13 9.16 2.15
C THR A 331 -10.63 9.30 2.42
N GLY A 332 -10.19 10.54 2.66
CA GLY A 332 -8.86 10.84 3.18
C GLY A 332 -8.83 10.86 4.71
N SER A 333 -7.67 10.65 5.28
CA SER A 333 -7.46 10.77 6.73
C SER A 333 -6.07 11.31 7.04
N GLN A 334 -5.89 11.80 8.27
CA GLN A 334 -4.63 12.42 8.72
C GLN A 334 -3.43 11.45 8.75
N HIS A 335 -3.67 10.16 8.64
CA HIS A 335 -2.64 9.13 8.72
C HIS A 335 -2.53 8.26 7.45
N THR A 336 -3.10 8.70 6.33
CA THR A 336 -3.08 7.95 5.08
C THR A 336 -2.53 8.79 3.94
N GLY A 337 -1.50 8.28 3.31
CA GLY A 337 -0.80 8.81 2.14
C GLY A 337 -0.58 7.71 1.11
N PHE A 338 0.50 7.80 0.32
CA PHE A 338 0.80 6.80 -0.72
C PHE A 338 2.23 6.95 -1.24
N ARG A 339 2.72 5.91 -1.92
CA ARG A 339 3.89 5.96 -2.82
C ARG A 339 3.52 5.37 -4.17
N CYS A 340 4.33 5.62 -5.20
CA CYS A 340 4.04 5.17 -6.55
C CYS A 340 5.06 4.15 -7.05
N VAL A 341 4.62 3.39 -8.07
CA VAL A 341 5.47 2.47 -8.84
C VAL A 341 5.42 2.80 -10.33
N LYS A 342 6.44 2.33 -11.04
CA LYS A 342 6.54 2.41 -12.50
C LYS A 342 7.04 1.07 -13.03
N PRO A 343 6.44 0.54 -14.12
CA PRO A 343 6.93 -0.67 -14.79
C PRO A 343 8.35 -0.55 -15.28
#